data_9f914edf23c4e0f978452ddfcf4502eb
#
_entry.id   9f914edf23c4e0f978452ddfcf4502eb
#
_cell.length_a   1.000
_cell.length_b   1.000
_cell.length_c   1.000
_cell.angle_alpha   90.00
_cell.angle_beta   90.00
_cell.angle_gamma   90.00
#
_symmetry.space_group_name_H-M   'P 1'
#
loop_
_entity.id
_entity.type
_entity.pdbx_description
1 polymer ?
#
loop_
_entity_poly.entity_id
_entity_poly.type
_entity_poly.pdbx_seq_one_letter_code
_entity_poly.pdbx_strand_id
1 'polypeptide(L)'
;MTVLPLMALLAGTLAFGWNDITVPGTGEVIPAADVLPKFAVVIGYALVSQLVVAAVAFLLSVGTDSPLGAVGGAVGLVIVSSILQAVEALGSLREFLPTFWNSAWLDALAPEPDYSGMVKGVAVSVTYSAVLVALAFRRFRRRDIVS
;
A
#
# COMPACT_ATOMS: atom_id res chain seq x y z
N MET A 1 -11.06 -1.99 -3.44
CA MET A 1 -9.94 -1.59 -4.31
C MET A 1 -9.40 -2.70 -5.21
N THR A 2 -9.58 -3.96 -4.89
CA THR A 2 -9.17 -5.12 -5.73
C THR A 2 -10.01 -5.32 -6.99
N VAL A 3 -11.23 -4.79 -7.04
CA VAL A 3 -12.14 -4.96 -8.18
C VAL A 3 -11.59 -4.30 -9.45
N LEU A 4 -11.04 -3.09 -9.35
CA LEU A 4 -10.50 -2.35 -10.48
C LEU A 4 -9.36 -3.07 -11.21
N PRO A 5 -8.29 -3.54 -10.52
CA PRO A 5 -7.22 -4.29 -11.20
C PRO A 5 -7.71 -5.63 -11.78
N LEU A 6 -8.64 -6.31 -11.13
CA LEU A 6 -9.23 -7.54 -11.69
C LEU A 6 -10.08 -7.27 -12.93
N MET A 7 -10.88 -6.21 -12.92
CA MET A 7 -11.66 -5.79 -14.09
C MET A 7 -10.74 -5.34 -15.24
N ALA A 8 -9.67 -4.63 -14.93
CA ALA A 8 -8.67 -4.23 -15.92
C ALA A 8 -7.95 -5.43 -16.54
N LEU A 9 -7.60 -6.44 -15.71
CA LEU A 9 -7.01 -7.68 -16.18
C LEU A 9 -7.98 -8.44 -17.10
N LEU A 10 -9.25 -8.60 -16.67
CA LEU A 10 -10.28 -9.26 -17.48
C LEU A 10 -10.54 -8.53 -18.80
N ALA A 11 -10.70 -7.22 -18.77
CA ALA A 11 -10.90 -6.41 -19.96
C ALA A 11 -9.70 -6.49 -20.90
N GLY A 12 -8.48 -6.43 -20.35
CA GLY A 12 -7.23 -6.54 -21.11
C GLY A 12 -7.10 -7.91 -21.78
N THR A 13 -7.36 -8.99 -21.06
CA THR A 13 -7.28 -10.36 -21.63
C THR A 13 -8.36 -10.63 -22.69
N LEU A 14 -9.56 -10.03 -22.53
CA LEU A 14 -10.64 -10.15 -23.51
C LEU A 14 -10.34 -9.33 -24.78
N ALA A 15 -9.73 -8.15 -24.63
CA ALA A 15 -9.47 -7.24 -25.76
C ALA A 15 -8.20 -7.61 -26.55
N PHE A 16 -7.13 -8.04 -25.87
CA PHE A 16 -5.80 -8.24 -26.45
C PHE A 16 -5.32 -9.70 -26.41
N GLY A 17 -6.09 -10.57 -25.79
CA GLY A 17 -5.70 -11.96 -25.59
C GLY A 17 -4.69 -12.12 -24.45
N TRP A 18 -4.27 -13.36 -24.20
CA TRP A 18 -3.27 -13.71 -23.18
C TRP A 18 -1.91 -13.84 -23.86
N ASN A 19 -1.15 -12.77 -23.87
CA ASN A 19 0.15 -12.67 -24.53
C ASN A 19 1.21 -12.15 -23.56
N ASP A 20 2.47 -12.22 -23.98
CA ASP A 20 3.58 -11.61 -23.27
C ASP A 20 3.35 -10.11 -23.10
N ILE A 21 3.66 -9.58 -21.93
CA ILE A 21 3.45 -8.18 -21.60
C ILE A 21 4.79 -7.46 -21.58
N THR A 22 4.89 -6.37 -22.34
CA THR A 22 6.04 -5.47 -22.27
C THR A 22 5.82 -4.43 -21.17
N VAL A 23 6.74 -4.36 -20.22
CA VAL A 23 6.68 -3.38 -19.11
C VAL A 23 7.00 -1.98 -19.65
N PRO A 24 6.07 -1.01 -19.54
CA PRO A 24 6.33 0.35 -19.99
C PRO A 24 7.48 0.99 -19.18
N GLY A 25 8.47 1.53 -19.87
CA GLY A 25 9.61 2.21 -19.25
C GLY A 25 10.90 1.39 -19.22
N THR A 26 10.84 0.06 -19.05
CA THR A 26 12.02 -0.82 -19.10
C THR A 26 12.14 -1.56 -20.43
N GLY A 27 11.04 -1.71 -21.16
CA GLY A 27 10.98 -2.49 -22.40
C GLY A 27 11.06 -4.01 -22.18
N GLU A 28 11.00 -4.44 -20.94
CA GLU A 28 11.07 -5.85 -20.57
C GLU A 28 9.81 -6.61 -20.94
N VAL A 29 10.01 -7.86 -21.38
CA VAL A 29 8.93 -8.76 -21.73
C VAL A 29 8.72 -9.78 -20.60
N ILE A 30 7.54 -9.74 -19.99
CA ILE A 30 7.08 -10.74 -19.03
C ILE A 30 6.34 -11.82 -19.79
N PRO A 31 6.81 -13.09 -19.75
CA PRO A 31 6.11 -14.21 -20.37
C PRO A 31 4.68 -14.33 -19.81
N ALA A 32 3.74 -14.67 -20.68
CA ALA A 32 2.32 -14.82 -20.32
C ALA A 32 2.09 -15.76 -19.11
N ALA A 33 2.93 -16.79 -18.96
CA ALA A 33 2.86 -17.73 -17.83
C ALA A 33 3.18 -17.07 -16.48
N ASP A 34 4.04 -16.04 -16.46
CA ASP A 34 4.52 -15.37 -15.24
C ASP A 34 3.67 -14.13 -14.88
N VAL A 35 2.80 -13.69 -15.78
CA VAL A 35 1.96 -12.50 -15.55
C VAL A 35 1.07 -12.68 -14.34
N LEU A 36 0.37 -13.82 -14.24
CA LEU A 36 -0.61 -14.04 -13.18
C LEU A 36 0.02 -14.14 -11.79
N PRO A 37 1.09 -14.94 -11.56
CA PRO A 37 1.75 -14.99 -10.27
C PRO A 37 2.38 -13.65 -9.88
N LYS A 38 3.07 -12.96 -10.80
CA LYS A 38 3.62 -11.61 -10.52
C LYS A 38 2.52 -10.62 -10.16
N PHE A 39 1.40 -10.64 -10.88
CA PHE A 39 0.26 -9.77 -10.62
C PHE A 39 -0.38 -10.04 -9.26
N ALA A 40 -0.52 -11.31 -8.88
CA ALA A 40 -1.03 -11.70 -7.56
C ALA A 40 -0.13 -11.18 -6.42
N VAL A 41 1.18 -11.27 -6.58
CA VAL A 41 2.16 -10.73 -5.61
C VAL A 41 2.03 -9.21 -5.49
N VAL A 42 1.94 -8.49 -6.60
CA VAL A 42 1.79 -7.02 -6.62
C VAL A 42 0.48 -6.60 -5.97
N ILE A 43 -0.65 -7.27 -6.28
CA ILE A 43 -1.94 -6.99 -5.64
C ILE A 43 -1.88 -7.26 -4.15
N GLY A 44 -1.32 -8.40 -3.74
CA GLY A 44 -1.14 -8.75 -2.33
C GLY A 44 -0.33 -7.69 -1.57
N TYR A 45 0.76 -7.25 -2.17
CA TYR A 45 1.58 -6.17 -1.63
C TYR A 45 0.81 -4.86 -1.50
N ALA A 46 0.09 -4.45 -2.56
CA ALA A 46 -0.72 -3.24 -2.54
C ALA A 46 -1.79 -3.27 -1.44
N LEU A 47 -2.44 -4.42 -1.21
CA LEU A 47 -3.42 -4.59 -0.13
C LEU A 47 -2.77 -4.41 1.25
N VAL A 48 -1.61 -5.01 1.49
CA VAL A 48 -0.89 -4.88 2.75
C VAL A 48 -0.43 -3.43 2.97
N SER A 49 0.07 -2.77 1.94
CA SER A 49 0.49 -1.37 2.01
C SER A 49 -0.67 -0.42 2.38
N GLN A 50 -1.89 -0.73 1.94
CA GLN A 50 -3.09 0.06 2.28
C GLN A 50 -3.57 -0.13 3.73
N LEU A 51 -3.12 -1.17 4.43
CA LEU A 51 -3.51 -1.39 5.83
C LEU A 51 -3.09 -0.22 6.74
N VAL A 52 -1.96 0.44 6.46
CA VAL A 52 -1.52 1.60 7.24
C VAL A 52 -2.52 2.74 7.15
N VAL A 53 -2.95 3.06 5.92
CA VAL A 53 -3.93 4.14 5.69
C VAL A 53 -5.25 3.81 6.36
N ALA A 54 -5.71 2.57 6.25
CA ALA A 54 -6.92 2.10 6.92
C ALA A 54 -6.79 2.15 8.45
N ALA A 55 -5.64 1.78 9.01
CA ALA A 55 -5.38 1.82 10.45
C ALA A 55 -5.34 3.27 10.99
N VAL A 56 -4.75 4.20 10.22
CA VAL A 56 -4.78 5.63 10.55
C VAL A 56 -6.21 6.16 10.53
N ALA A 57 -6.97 5.89 9.47
CA ALA A 57 -8.36 6.31 9.35
C ALA A 57 -9.20 5.76 10.52
N PHE A 58 -8.98 4.49 10.89
CA PHE A 58 -9.64 3.85 12.01
C PHE A 58 -9.29 4.52 13.35
N LEU A 59 -8.01 4.79 13.61
CA LEU A 59 -7.57 5.49 14.82
C LEU A 59 -8.19 6.89 14.92
N LEU A 60 -8.21 7.63 13.81
CA LEU A 60 -8.80 8.96 13.76
C LEU A 60 -10.32 8.91 13.94
N SER A 61 -11.00 7.93 13.34
CA SER A 61 -12.45 7.72 13.51
C SER A 61 -12.84 7.46 14.96
N VAL A 62 -12.01 6.70 15.71
CA VAL A 62 -12.22 6.53 17.17
C VAL A 62 -11.94 7.83 17.95
N GLY A 63 -11.16 8.75 17.40
CA GLY A 63 -10.72 9.98 18.04
C GLY A 63 -11.54 11.22 17.72
N THR A 64 -12.41 11.18 16.72
CA THR A 64 -13.20 12.33 16.27
C THR A 64 -14.64 11.94 16.00
N ASP A 65 -15.55 12.86 16.20
CA ASP A 65 -16.98 12.67 15.87
C ASP A 65 -17.28 13.05 14.40
N SER A 66 -16.25 13.48 13.65
CA SER A 66 -16.35 13.85 12.24
C SER A 66 -15.78 12.77 11.33
N PRO A 67 -16.60 12.02 10.56
CA PRO A 67 -16.12 11.07 9.58
C PRO A 67 -15.21 11.71 8.53
N LEU A 68 -15.52 12.94 8.12
CA LEU A 68 -14.73 13.71 7.17
C LEU A 68 -13.35 14.06 7.74
N GLY A 69 -13.27 14.36 9.04
CA GLY A 69 -12.01 14.60 9.73
C GLY A 69 -11.11 13.37 9.77
N ALA A 70 -11.69 12.18 9.98
CA ALA A 70 -10.93 10.93 9.96
C ALA A 70 -10.34 10.64 8.56
N VAL A 71 -11.14 10.78 7.51
CA VAL A 71 -10.70 10.57 6.12
C VAL A 71 -9.67 11.64 5.73
N GLY A 72 -9.95 12.91 6.00
CA GLY A 72 -9.03 14.02 5.70
C GLY A 72 -7.68 13.88 6.41
N GLY A 73 -7.68 13.43 7.68
CA GLY A 73 -6.45 13.16 8.42
C GLY A 73 -5.64 11.99 7.84
N ALA A 74 -6.30 10.90 7.41
CA ALA A 74 -5.62 9.78 6.77
C ALA A 74 -4.99 10.18 5.42
N VAL A 75 -5.74 10.92 4.59
CA VAL A 75 -5.23 11.45 3.31
C VAL A 75 -4.09 12.45 3.55
N GLY A 76 -4.24 13.34 4.53
CA GLY A 76 -3.21 14.29 4.92
C GLY A 76 -1.92 13.61 5.33
N LEU A 77 -1.98 12.51 6.10
CA LEU A 77 -0.81 11.72 6.47
C LEU A 77 -0.10 11.15 5.23
N VAL A 78 -0.86 10.61 4.25
CA VAL A 78 -0.28 10.09 3.00
C VAL A 78 0.42 11.20 2.23
N ILE A 79 -0.20 12.38 2.10
CA ILE A 79 0.38 13.53 1.39
C ILE A 79 1.67 13.99 2.08
N VAL A 80 1.62 14.19 3.40
CA VAL A 80 2.80 14.61 4.18
C VAL A 80 3.93 13.58 4.08
N SER A 81 3.60 12.30 4.24
CA SER A 81 4.57 11.21 4.10
C SER A 81 5.20 11.18 2.69
N SER A 82 4.40 11.41 1.64
CA SER A 82 4.89 11.46 0.25
C SER A 82 5.81 12.66 -0.01
N ILE A 83 5.52 13.81 0.61
CA ILE A 83 6.39 14.98 0.52
C ILE A 83 7.71 14.72 1.26
N LEU A 84 7.63 14.18 2.48
CA LEU A 84 8.82 13.90 3.29
C LEU A 84 9.75 12.88 2.64
N GLN A 85 9.23 11.87 1.95
CA GLN A 85 10.10 10.91 1.26
C GLN A 85 10.93 11.54 0.14
N ALA A 86 10.50 12.68 -0.42
CA ALA A 86 11.25 13.43 -1.44
C ALA A 86 12.37 14.29 -0.84
N VAL A 87 12.41 14.46 0.50
CA VAL A 87 13.42 15.26 1.18
C VAL A 87 14.69 14.43 1.40
N GLU A 88 15.71 14.65 0.60
CA GLU A 88 16.99 13.90 0.66
C GLU A 88 17.71 14.03 1.99
N ALA A 89 17.55 15.18 2.69
CA ALA A 89 18.16 15.42 4.00
C ALA A 89 17.73 14.44 5.09
N LEU A 90 16.61 13.73 4.91
CA LEU A 90 16.15 12.70 5.85
C LEU A 90 16.98 11.40 5.79
N GLY A 91 17.78 11.20 4.75
CA GLY A 91 18.64 10.02 4.62
C GLY A 91 17.88 8.72 4.82
N SER A 92 18.36 7.84 5.71
CA SER A 92 17.74 6.56 6.04
C SER A 92 16.42 6.67 6.80
N LEU A 93 16.09 7.82 7.39
CA LEU A 93 14.80 8.02 8.06
C LEU A 93 13.62 7.91 7.10
N ARG A 94 13.82 8.12 5.80
CA ARG A 94 12.78 7.93 4.78
C ARG A 94 12.24 6.50 4.73
N GLU A 95 13.08 5.52 5.05
CA GLU A 95 12.70 4.10 5.03
C GLU A 95 11.62 3.76 6.06
N PHE A 96 11.47 4.59 7.10
CA PHE A 96 10.42 4.45 8.10
C PHE A 96 9.09 5.10 7.70
N LEU A 97 9.05 5.88 6.61
CA LEU A 97 7.82 6.49 6.13
C LEU A 97 6.89 5.43 5.52
N PRO A 98 5.59 5.45 5.84
CA PRO A 98 4.63 4.47 5.34
C PRO A 98 4.54 4.41 3.81
N THR A 99 4.83 5.53 3.13
CA THR A 99 4.74 5.64 1.66
C THR A 99 6.04 5.30 0.95
N PHE A 100 7.17 5.20 1.67
CA PHE A 100 8.50 5.03 1.06
C PHE A 100 8.60 3.77 0.19
N TRP A 101 8.03 2.69 0.70
CA TRP A 101 8.07 1.38 0.03
C TRP A 101 6.94 1.18 -0.98
N ASN A 102 6.07 2.17 -1.22
CA ASN A 102 4.92 2.02 -2.11
C ASN A 102 5.29 1.68 -3.57
N SER A 103 6.51 1.98 -3.99
CA SER A 103 7.03 1.65 -5.33
C SER A 103 7.85 0.35 -5.39
N ALA A 104 8.09 -0.32 -4.26
CA ALA A 104 8.92 -1.52 -4.21
C ALA A 104 8.38 -2.72 -5.03
N TRP A 105 7.10 -2.69 -5.42
CA TRP A 105 6.52 -3.67 -6.34
C TRP A 105 7.10 -3.61 -7.75
N LEU A 106 7.71 -2.48 -8.15
CA LEU A 106 8.34 -2.34 -9.47
C LEU A 106 9.53 -3.28 -9.62
N ASP A 107 10.29 -3.51 -8.54
CA ASP A 107 11.45 -4.40 -8.54
C ASP A 107 11.04 -5.87 -8.70
N ALA A 108 9.80 -6.22 -8.33
CA ALA A 108 9.24 -7.55 -8.54
C ALA A 108 8.90 -7.85 -10.01
N LEU A 109 8.76 -6.81 -10.83
CA LEU A 109 8.51 -6.95 -12.28
C LEU A 109 9.80 -7.07 -13.08
N ALA A 110 10.97 -6.83 -12.48
CA ALA A 110 12.27 -6.99 -13.14
C ALA A 110 12.50 -8.44 -13.61
N PRO A 111 13.42 -8.70 -14.59
CA PRO A 111 13.78 -10.03 -15.05
C PRO A 111 14.29 -10.91 -13.92
N GLU A 112 15.15 -10.33 -13.08
CA GLU A 112 15.58 -10.92 -11.82
C GLU A 112 14.82 -10.20 -10.68
N PRO A 113 13.68 -10.78 -10.21
CA PRO A 113 12.82 -10.12 -9.25
C PRO A 113 13.52 -9.92 -7.89
N ASP A 114 13.63 -8.68 -7.42
CA ASP A 114 14.07 -8.37 -6.06
C ASP A 114 12.85 -8.08 -5.17
N TYR A 115 12.60 -8.97 -4.24
CA TYR A 115 11.52 -8.84 -3.25
C TYR A 115 11.97 -8.18 -1.94
N SER A 116 13.25 -7.84 -1.79
CA SER A 116 13.80 -7.31 -0.53
C SER A 116 13.12 -6.02 -0.08
N GLY A 117 12.86 -5.11 -1.02
CA GLY A 117 12.11 -3.87 -0.79
C GLY A 117 10.67 -4.13 -0.36
N MET A 118 10.00 -5.09 -1.02
CA MET A 118 8.62 -5.48 -0.67
C MET A 118 8.54 -6.08 0.73
N VAL A 119 9.50 -6.95 1.13
CA VAL A 119 9.55 -7.53 2.47
C VAL A 119 9.71 -6.45 3.53
N LYS A 120 10.60 -5.48 3.32
CA LYS A 120 10.75 -4.32 4.22
C LYS A 120 9.46 -3.50 4.29
N GLY A 121 8.84 -3.23 3.14
CA GLY A 121 7.58 -2.50 3.06
C GLY A 121 6.44 -3.20 3.80
N VAL A 122 6.31 -4.52 3.66
CA VAL A 122 5.34 -5.34 4.42
C VAL A 122 5.62 -5.25 5.92
N ALA A 123 6.88 -5.40 6.35
CA ALA A 123 7.25 -5.32 7.76
C ALA A 123 6.90 -3.96 8.37
N VAL A 124 7.22 -2.87 7.67
CA VAL A 124 6.87 -1.49 8.07
C VAL A 124 5.35 -1.34 8.14
N SER A 125 4.62 -1.75 7.10
CA SER A 125 3.16 -1.61 7.02
C SER A 125 2.44 -2.39 8.11
N VAL A 126 2.83 -3.64 8.36
CA VAL A 126 2.25 -4.48 9.41
C VAL A 126 2.54 -3.90 10.79
N THR A 127 3.77 -3.43 11.04
CA THR A 127 4.16 -2.84 12.32
C THR A 127 3.34 -1.58 12.61
N TYR A 128 3.25 -0.64 11.67
CA TYR A 128 2.44 0.57 11.82
C TYR A 128 0.96 0.21 12.04
N SER A 129 0.41 -0.68 11.23
CA SER A 129 -1.00 -1.08 11.35
C SER A 129 -1.29 -1.71 12.71
N ALA A 130 -0.43 -2.59 13.20
CA ALA A 130 -0.60 -3.24 14.50
C ALA A 130 -0.57 -2.21 15.65
N VAL A 131 0.40 -1.28 15.64
CA VAL A 131 0.51 -0.22 16.65
C VAL A 131 -0.72 0.70 16.62
N LEU A 132 -1.11 1.16 15.43
CA LEU A 132 -2.23 2.09 15.26
C LEU A 132 -3.57 1.46 15.67
N VAL A 133 -3.80 0.19 15.30
CA VAL A 133 -5.00 -0.54 15.70
C VAL A 133 -5.02 -0.80 17.21
N ALA A 134 -3.87 -1.14 17.82
CA ALA A 134 -3.78 -1.32 19.28
C ALA A 134 -4.08 0.00 20.01
N LEU A 135 -3.59 1.14 19.51
CA LEU A 135 -3.89 2.46 20.05
C LEU A 135 -5.36 2.82 19.89
N ALA A 136 -5.95 2.54 18.73
CA ALA A 136 -7.37 2.77 18.48
C ALA A 136 -8.24 1.94 19.45
N PHE A 137 -7.91 0.66 19.63
CA PHE A 137 -8.62 -0.23 20.55
C PHE A 137 -8.50 0.24 22.00
N ARG A 138 -7.28 0.64 22.43
CA ARG A 138 -7.07 1.21 23.76
C ARG A 138 -7.87 2.48 23.99
N ARG A 139 -7.96 3.36 22.99
CA ARG A 139 -8.73 4.60 23.05
C ARG A 139 -10.22 4.31 23.09
N PHE A 140 -10.69 3.38 22.28
CA PHE A 140 -12.09 2.93 22.28
C PHE A 140 -12.54 2.40 23.64
N ARG A 141 -11.72 1.54 24.28
CA ARG A 141 -12.03 1.00 25.62
C ARG A 141 -12.06 2.04 26.72
N ARG A 142 -11.42 3.19 26.54
CA ARG A 142 -11.40 4.29 27.52
C ARG A 142 -12.53 5.31 27.30
N ARG A 143 -13.23 5.23 26.17
CA ARG A 143 -14.48 5.97 26.00
C ARG A 143 -15.54 5.19 26.79
N ASP A 144 -15.78 5.63 28.04
CA ASP A 144 -16.91 5.14 28.81
C ASP A 144 -18.18 5.38 28.00
N ILE A 145 -18.86 4.28 27.68
CA ILE A 145 -20.20 4.33 27.15
C ILE A 145 -21.07 4.74 28.31
N VAL A 146 -21.11 6.02 28.61
CA VAL A 146 -22.09 6.59 29.52
C VAL A 146 -23.37 6.66 28.72
N SER A 147 -24.21 5.65 28.91
CA SER A 147 -25.61 5.62 28.52
C SER A 147 -26.44 6.42 29.51
#